data_c780fd13aa18d2d166842f84c8540e3d
#
_entry.id   c780fd13aa18d2d166842f84c8540e3d
#
_cell.length_a   1.000
_cell.length_b   1.000
_cell.length_c   1.000
_cell.angle_alpha   90.00
_cell.angle_beta   90.00
_cell.angle_gamma   90.00
#
_symmetry.space_group_name_H-M   'P 1'
#
loop_
_entity.id
_entity.type
_entity.pdbx_description
1 polymer ?
#
loop_
_entity_poly.entity_id
_entity_poly.type
_entity_poly.pdbx_seq_one_letter_code
_entity_poly.pdbx_strand_id
1 'polypeptide(L)'
;MAVPTNHTGAMIDNAIAIYCFIYDFLKKIEHKEDKQRKMNDAEIMLIGFIATKSFGGHYEKALQYAKESGLCKFVLGKSRFNRRLHAIEDLMHQIFLSVGDTFKQFNTSMEYVMDSFPVNLCHNIRIAGNNLLPYDKEYHGKCVSKREYFYGFKIQVVATINGCPVEFAIVPGSWSDSRGMKALPMNLPEGSRNISDSGYTNYVVEDLMLECENVWLDVVRKSNSKRKEPFYRTFYKNVMRKVIENTFSQITAWFPKRIHATSIKGFLLKLKLFIWSFSFNKALGL
;
A
#
# COMPACT_ATOMS: atom_id res chain seq x y z
N MET A 1 14.55 15.04 31.85
CA MET A 1 13.50 14.02 31.63
C MET A 1 14.08 12.96 30.71
N ALA A 2 14.36 11.78 31.23
CA ALA A 2 14.94 10.66 30.47
C ALA A 2 13.90 10.07 29.50
N VAL A 3 14.24 10.04 28.22
CA VAL A 3 13.47 9.33 27.18
C VAL A 3 13.55 7.83 27.51
N PRO A 4 12.44 7.08 27.48
CA PRO A 4 12.47 5.66 27.78
C PRO A 4 13.31 4.91 26.72
N THR A 5 14.42 4.36 27.15
CA THR A 5 15.48 3.74 26.35
C THR A 5 15.06 2.48 25.58
N ASN A 6 13.94 1.84 25.93
CA ASN A 6 13.49 0.59 25.28
C ASN A 6 12.83 0.81 23.89
N HIS A 7 12.16 1.93 23.65
CA HIS A 7 11.53 2.19 22.33
C HIS A 7 12.52 2.58 21.24
N THR A 8 13.63 3.23 21.64
CA THR A 8 14.66 3.66 20.70
C THR A 8 15.49 2.47 20.20
N GLY A 9 15.79 1.50 21.06
CA GLY A 9 16.50 0.28 20.68
C GLY A 9 15.75 -0.55 19.64
N ALA A 10 14.50 -0.91 19.93
CA ALA A 10 13.68 -1.69 18.99
C ALA A 10 13.48 -0.99 17.62
N MET A 11 13.40 0.34 17.61
CA MET A 11 13.27 1.11 16.36
C MET A 11 14.56 1.08 15.53
N ILE A 12 15.73 1.07 16.17
CA ILE A 12 17.03 0.96 15.49
C ILE A 12 17.22 -0.46 14.96
N ASP A 13 16.91 -1.50 15.73
CA ASP A 13 17.03 -2.90 15.29
C ASP A 13 16.13 -3.17 14.07
N ASN A 14 14.91 -2.66 14.08
CA ASN A 14 14.00 -2.74 12.94
C ASN A 14 14.56 -2.00 11.72
N ALA A 15 15.17 -0.83 11.90
CA ALA A 15 15.78 -0.07 10.81
C ALA A 15 16.97 -0.82 10.19
N ILE A 16 17.79 -1.49 11.01
CA ILE A 16 18.91 -2.31 10.54
C ILE A 16 18.38 -3.51 9.74
N ALA A 17 17.37 -4.22 10.23
CA ALA A 17 16.78 -5.35 9.52
C ALA A 17 16.22 -4.94 8.14
N ILE A 18 15.49 -3.81 8.07
CA ILE A 18 14.99 -3.25 6.82
C ILE A 18 16.14 -2.88 5.89
N TYR A 19 17.18 -2.21 6.39
CA TYR A 19 18.34 -1.84 5.59
C TYR A 19 19.03 -3.06 4.99
N CYS A 20 19.32 -4.08 5.80
CA CYS A 20 19.99 -5.30 5.34
C CYS A 20 19.16 -5.99 4.24
N PHE A 21 17.84 -6.10 4.44
CA PHE A 21 16.95 -6.70 3.44
C PHE A 21 17.00 -5.93 2.11
N ILE A 22 16.87 -4.60 2.15
CA ILE A 22 16.94 -3.75 0.95
C ILE A 22 18.32 -3.89 0.27
N TYR A 23 19.39 -3.82 1.04
CA TYR A 23 20.75 -3.88 0.54
C TYR A 23 21.02 -5.21 -0.17
N ASP A 24 20.63 -6.33 0.45
CA ASP A 24 20.79 -7.67 -0.13
C ASP A 24 19.95 -7.84 -1.41
N PHE A 25 18.74 -7.27 -1.43
CA PHE A 25 17.91 -7.25 -2.63
C PHE A 25 18.62 -6.48 -3.77
N LEU A 26 19.09 -5.26 -3.50
CA LEU A 26 19.79 -4.44 -4.50
C LEU A 26 21.05 -5.13 -5.03
N LYS A 27 21.77 -5.81 -4.16
CA LYS A 27 22.95 -6.63 -4.54
C LYS A 27 22.54 -7.81 -5.43
N LYS A 28 21.45 -8.50 -5.11
CA LYS A 28 20.94 -9.63 -5.89
C LYS A 28 20.53 -9.25 -7.31
N ILE A 29 19.98 -8.06 -7.51
CA ILE A 29 19.61 -7.55 -8.84
C ILE A 29 20.76 -6.82 -9.53
N GLU A 30 21.98 -6.88 -8.97
CA GLU A 30 23.18 -6.21 -9.49
C GLU A 30 22.99 -4.69 -9.71
N HIS A 31 22.19 -4.04 -8.83
CA HIS A 31 21.95 -2.62 -8.92
C HIS A 31 23.25 -1.82 -8.80
N LYS A 32 23.50 -0.95 -9.79
CA LYS A 32 24.70 -0.12 -9.84
C LYS A 32 24.38 1.31 -9.44
N GLU A 33 25.11 1.82 -8.48
CA GLU A 33 25.02 3.21 -8.02
C GLU A 33 26.26 4.00 -8.44
N ASP A 34 26.08 5.30 -8.58
CA ASP A 34 27.21 6.22 -8.75
C ASP A 34 28.09 6.23 -7.49
N LYS A 35 29.37 5.91 -7.65
CA LYS A 35 30.35 5.83 -6.57
C LYS A 35 30.59 7.14 -5.82
N GLN A 36 30.23 8.29 -6.40
CA GLN A 36 30.36 9.62 -5.76
C GLN A 36 29.20 9.92 -4.80
N ARG A 37 28.19 9.08 -4.74
CA ARG A 37 27.03 9.27 -3.84
C ARG A 37 27.43 9.06 -2.38
N LYS A 38 27.10 10.05 -1.55
CA LYS A 38 27.38 10.01 -0.09
C LYS A 38 26.33 9.22 0.70
N MET A 39 25.12 9.05 0.15
CA MET A 39 24.07 8.15 0.64
C MET A 39 23.75 7.16 -0.46
N ASN A 40 23.70 5.87 -0.15
CA ASN A 40 23.30 4.83 -1.08
C ASN A 40 21.78 4.78 -1.23
N ASP A 41 21.27 4.04 -2.24
CA ASP A 41 19.85 3.96 -2.50
C ASP A 41 19.12 3.15 -1.41
N ALA A 42 19.77 2.19 -0.76
CA ALA A 42 19.22 1.48 0.39
C ALA A 42 18.98 2.42 1.59
N GLU A 43 19.91 3.35 1.88
CA GLU A 43 19.72 4.37 2.91
C GLU A 43 18.57 5.33 2.57
N ILE A 44 18.42 5.72 1.30
CA ILE A 44 17.31 6.57 0.85
C ILE A 44 15.97 5.85 1.06
N MET A 45 15.87 4.57 0.69
CA MET A 45 14.68 3.75 0.88
C MET A 45 14.35 3.56 2.35
N LEU A 46 15.36 3.22 3.16
CA LEU A 46 15.21 3.07 4.60
C LEU A 46 14.59 4.31 5.25
N ILE A 47 15.12 5.50 4.93
CA ILE A 47 14.58 6.76 5.49
C ILE A 47 13.14 6.99 4.98
N GLY A 48 12.83 6.64 3.74
CA GLY A 48 11.46 6.66 3.22
C GLY A 48 10.50 5.79 4.04
N PHE A 49 10.91 4.58 4.41
CA PHE A 49 10.13 3.68 5.26
C PHE A 49 10.02 4.17 6.70
N ILE A 50 11.10 4.66 7.29
CA ILE A 50 11.06 5.27 8.62
C ILE A 50 10.11 6.48 8.64
N ALA A 51 10.13 7.30 7.58
CA ALA A 51 9.24 8.45 7.47
C ALA A 51 7.77 8.05 7.50
N THR A 52 7.38 6.99 6.80
CA THR A 52 5.99 6.51 6.77
C THR A 52 5.61 5.78 8.05
N LYS A 53 6.45 4.88 8.55
CA LYS A 53 6.16 4.07 9.75
C LYS A 53 6.07 4.92 11.02
N SER A 54 7.01 5.86 11.20
CA SER A 54 7.20 6.54 12.49
C SER A 54 6.85 8.04 12.47
N PHE A 55 6.84 8.66 11.29
CA PHE A 55 6.67 10.11 11.18
C PHE A 55 5.54 10.55 10.25
N GLY A 56 4.60 9.65 9.91
CA GLY A 56 3.44 9.99 9.07
C GLY A 56 3.79 10.60 7.70
N GLY A 57 4.93 10.19 7.12
CA GLY A 57 5.43 10.67 5.83
C GLY A 57 6.17 12.02 5.90
N HIS A 58 6.60 12.47 7.10
CA HIS A 58 7.41 13.67 7.27
C HIS A 58 8.90 13.38 7.05
N TYR A 59 9.40 13.62 5.85
CA TYR A 59 10.79 13.35 5.49
C TYR A 59 11.82 14.11 6.34
N GLU A 60 11.56 15.37 6.71
CA GLU A 60 12.49 16.14 7.55
C GLU A 60 12.71 15.51 8.92
N LYS A 61 11.62 15.05 9.56
CA LYS A 61 11.71 14.36 10.86
C LYS A 61 12.47 13.05 10.74
N ALA A 62 12.25 12.28 9.68
CA ALA A 62 12.97 11.03 9.44
C ALA A 62 14.46 11.27 9.16
N LEU A 63 14.82 12.30 8.39
CA LEU A 63 16.20 12.68 8.11
C LEU A 63 16.90 13.15 9.38
N GLN A 64 16.22 13.96 10.21
CA GLN A 64 16.76 14.40 11.50
C GLN A 64 16.98 13.18 12.43
N TYR A 65 16.01 12.29 12.54
CA TYR A 65 16.14 11.05 13.31
C TYR A 65 17.32 10.20 12.84
N ALA A 66 17.46 9.99 11.52
CA ALA A 66 18.57 9.20 10.96
C ALA A 66 19.94 9.81 11.25
N LYS A 67 20.02 11.15 11.31
CA LYS A 67 21.24 11.88 11.69
C LYS A 67 21.56 11.73 13.17
N GLU A 68 20.56 11.95 14.04
CA GLU A 68 20.73 11.93 15.50
C GLU A 68 20.99 10.52 16.04
N SER A 69 20.36 9.50 15.43
CA SER A 69 20.55 8.09 15.81
C SER A 69 21.82 7.45 15.24
N GLY A 70 22.55 8.14 14.36
CA GLY A 70 23.73 7.59 13.71
C GLY A 70 23.45 6.47 12.69
N LEU A 71 22.18 6.28 12.27
CA LEU A 71 21.80 5.26 11.27
C LEU A 71 22.47 5.46 9.92
N CYS A 72 22.75 6.72 9.54
CA CYS A 72 23.46 7.07 8.32
C CYS A 72 24.64 7.95 8.64
N LYS A 73 25.82 7.62 8.09
CA LYS A 73 27.05 8.40 8.25
C LYS A 73 26.90 9.83 7.68
N PHE A 74 26.13 9.95 6.62
CA PHE A 74 25.83 11.21 5.95
C PHE A 74 24.34 11.30 5.64
N VAL A 75 23.73 12.47 5.88
CA VAL A 75 22.29 12.68 5.62
C VAL A 75 22.11 13.86 4.66
N LEU A 76 21.37 13.61 3.58
CA LEU A 76 21.02 14.62 2.58
C LEU A 76 20.04 15.65 3.13
N GLY A 77 20.07 16.87 2.59
CA GLY A 77 18.99 17.82 2.81
C GLY A 77 17.69 17.38 2.11
N LYS A 78 16.55 17.81 2.65
CA LYS A 78 15.18 17.43 2.22
C LYS A 78 14.95 17.45 0.71
N SER A 79 15.38 18.52 0.03
CA SER A 79 15.16 18.67 -1.41
C SER A 79 15.94 17.64 -2.24
N ARG A 80 17.19 17.35 -1.86
CA ARG A 80 18.01 16.32 -2.51
C ARG A 80 17.48 14.92 -2.21
N PHE A 81 17.12 14.68 -0.96
CA PHE A 81 16.48 13.42 -0.54
C PHE A 81 15.20 13.15 -1.35
N ASN A 82 14.29 14.13 -1.42
CA ASN A 82 13.05 13.98 -2.16
C ASN A 82 13.29 13.68 -3.65
N ARG A 83 14.23 14.37 -4.30
CA ARG A 83 14.60 14.07 -5.69
C ARG A 83 15.14 12.65 -5.87
N ARG A 84 16.01 12.21 -4.94
CA ARG A 84 16.56 10.85 -4.97
C ARG A 84 15.47 9.79 -4.77
N LEU A 85 14.57 10.02 -3.81
CA LEU A 85 13.46 9.12 -3.54
C LEU A 85 12.54 8.94 -4.76
N HIS A 86 12.26 10.02 -5.50
CA HIS A 86 11.53 9.94 -6.77
C HIS A 86 12.31 9.19 -7.86
N ALA A 87 13.63 9.36 -7.92
CA ALA A 87 14.45 8.70 -8.93
C ALA A 87 14.54 7.17 -8.75
N ILE A 88 14.30 6.67 -7.54
CA ILE A 88 14.33 5.23 -7.21
C ILE A 88 12.94 4.64 -6.96
N GLU A 89 11.88 5.35 -7.37
CA GLU A 89 10.49 4.91 -7.17
C GLU A 89 10.24 3.52 -7.78
N ASP A 90 10.68 3.31 -9.02
CA ASP A 90 10.51 2.03 -9.73
C ASP A 90 11.28 0.89 -9.03
N LEU A 91 12.45 1.18 -8.50
CA LEU A 91 13.24 0.21 -7.76
C LEU A 91 12.55 -0.21 -6.45
N MET A 92 11.95 0.75 -5.73
CA MET A 92 11.14 0.44 -4.54
C MET A 92 9.90 -0.39 -4.91
N HIS A 93 9.31 -0.13 -6.07
CA HIS A 93 8.18 -0.91 -6.56
C HIS A 93 8.59 -2.36 -6.87
N GLN A 94 9.75 -2.56 -7.51
CA GLN A 94 10.30 -3.91 -7.76
C GLN A 94 10.52 -4.70 -6.47
N ILE A 95 11.03 -4.05 -5.41
CA ILE A 95 11.17 -4.69 -4.10
C ILE A 95 9.79 -5.10 -3.56
N PHE A 96 8.79 -4.21 -3.64
CA PHE A 96 7.42 -4.53 -3.22
C PHE A 96 6.86 -5.75 -3.98
N LEU A 97 7.03 -5.82 -5.30
CA LEU A 97 6.58 -6.95 -6.11
C LEU A 97 7.29 -8.25 -5.69
N SER A 98 8.60 -8.21 -5.48
CA SER A 98 9.37 -9.38 -5.03
C SER A 98 8.92 -9.90 -3.66
N VAL A 99 8.63 -8.99 -2.73
CA VAL A 99 8.03 -9.34 -1.43
C VAL A 99 6.64 -9.94 -1.63
N GLY A 100 5.81 -9.31 -2.46
CA GLY A 100 4.47 -9.80 -2.79
C GLY A 100 4.50 -11.20 -3.38
N ASP A 101 5.39 -11.46 -4.32
CA ASP A 101 5.57 -12.79 -4.95
C ASP A 101 6.02 -13.83 -3.94
N THR A 102 6.92 -13.47 -3.02
CA THR A 102 7.32 -14.34 -1.92
C THR A 102 6.12 -14.72 -1.06
N PHE A 103 5.28 -13.73 -0.69
CA PHE A 103 4.06 -14.01 0.09
C PHE A 103 3.04 -14.84 -0.68
N LYS A 104 2.91 -14.66 -2.01
CA LYS A 104 2.06 -15.49 -2.84
C LYS A 104 2.53 -16.94 -2.85
N GLN A 105 3.84 -17.18 -2.97
CA GLN A 105 4.43 -18.52 -2.94
C GLN A 105 4.24 -19.25 -1.59
N PHE A 106 4.34 -18.52 -0.48
CA PHE A 106 4.15 -19.08 0.86
C PHE A 106 2.69 -19.11 1.33
N ASN A 107 1.75 -18.57 0.55
CA ASN A 107 0.33 -18.58 0.88
C ASN A 107 -0.31 -19.94 0.58
N THR A 108 -0.11 -20.91 1.44
CA THR A 108 -0.62 -22.28 1.28
C THR A 108 -2.14 -22.38 1.23
N SER A 109 -2.87 -21.39 1.78
CA SER A 109 -4.32 -21.36 1.71
C SER A 109 -4.84 -20.99 0.33
N MET A 110 -4.00 -20.40 -0.54
CA MET A 110 -4.38 -19.86 -1.85
C MET A 110 -5.54 -18.85 -1.78
N GLU A 111 -5.77 -18.26 -0.61
CA GLU A 111 -6.84 -17.31 -0.37
C GLU A 111 -6.30 -15.90 -0.20
N TYR A 112 -6.97 -14.96 -0.85
CA TYR A 112 -6.67 -13.54 -0.84
C TYR A 112 -7.93 -12.75 -0.51
N VAL A 113 -7.75 -11.56 -0.01
CA VAL A 113 -8.83 -10.62 0.28
C VAL A 113 -8.59 -9.33 -0.50
N MET A 114 -9.65 -8.78 -1.07
CA MET A 114 -9.58 -7.56 -1.85
C MET A 114 -10.61 -6.55 -1.36
N ASP A 115 -10.17 -5.32 -1.15
CA ASP A 115 -11.04 -4.19 -0.85
C ASP A 115 -10.37 -2.87 -1.25
N SER A 116 -11.09 -1.76 -1.10
CA SER A 116 -10.60 -0.41 -1.36
C SER A 116 -10.83 0.51 -0.18
N PHE A 117 -9.97 1.51 -0.04
CA PHE A 117 -10.19 2.59 0.91
C PHE A 117 -9.90 3.96 0.30
N PRO A 118 -10.67 4.99 0.70
CA PRO A 118 -10.47 6.34 0.21
C PRO A 118 -9.27 7.01 0.89
N VAL A 119 -8.53 7.81 0.11
CA VAL A 119 -7.50 8.72 0.62
C VAL A 119 -7.80 10.12 0.13
N ASN A 120 -8.10 11.00 1.08
CA ASN A 120 -8.43 12.39 0.80
C ASN A 120 -7.18 13.17 0.39
N LEU A 121 -7.26 13.87 -0.73
CA LEU A 121 -6.23 14.82 -1.15
C LEU A 121 -6.30 16.09 -0.31
N CYS A 122 -7.52 16.58 -0.05
CA CYS A 122 -7.77 17.76 0.77
C CYS A 122 -9.15 17.66 1.43
N HIS A 123 -9.46 18.58 2.36
CA HIS A 123 -10.82 18.75 2.86
C HIS A 123 -11.74 19.31 1.77
N ASN A 124 -12.99 18.87 1.74
CA ASN A 124 -13.96 19.26 0.72
C ASN A 124 -14.09 20.78 0.55
N ILE A 125 -14.04 21.55 1.65
CA ILE A 125 -14.08 23.01 1.61
C ILE A 125 -12.87 23.66 0.88
N ARG A 126 -11.79 22.91 0.67
CA ARG A 126 -10.55 23.39 0.03
C ARG A 126 -10.37 22.91 -1.41
N ILE A 127 -11.35 22.24 -1.98
CA ILE A 127 -11.24 21.67 -3.33
C ILE A 127 -10.97 22.76 -4.36
N ALA A 128 -11.72 23.86 -4.32
CA ALA A 128 -11.56 24.97 -5.27
C ALA A 128 -10.20 25.69 -5.19
N GLY A 129 -9.55 25.69 -4.00
CA GLY A 129 -8.24 26.30 -3.77
C GLY A 129 -7.08 25.29 -3.76
N ASN A 130 -7.30 24.08 -4.24
CA ASN A 130 -6.28 23.03 -4.23
C ASN A 130 -5.35 23.15 -5.45
N ASN A 131 -4.07 23.42 -5.18
CA ASN A 131 -3.05 23.55 -6.23
C ASN A 131 -2.39 22.22 -6.64
N LEU A 132 -2.69 21.10 -5.94
CA LEU A 132 -2.07 19.81 -6.23
C LEU A 132 -2.69 19.12 -7.45
N LEU A 133 -4.02 19.22 -7.55
CA LEU A 133 -4.79 18.60 -8.61
C LEU A 133 -5.90 19.57 -9.02
N PRO A 134 -6.00 19.97 -10.29
CA PRO A 134 -7.11 20.76 -10.78
C PRO A 134 -8.44 20.08 -10.46
N TYR A 135 -9.48 20.88 -10.22
CA TYR A 135 -10.81 20.34 -9.98
C TYR A 135 -11.27 19.46 -11.15
N ASP A 136 -11.53 18.20 -10.84
CA ASP A 136 -12.09 17.25 -11.79
C ASP A 136 -13.07 16.32 -11.05
N LYS A 137 -14.24 16.11 -11.65
CA LYS A 137 -15.28 15.21 -11.13
C LYS A 137 -14.80 13.77 -10.94
N GLU A 138 -13.78 13.36 -11.69
CA GLU A 138 -13.20 12.03 -11.59
C GLU A 138 -12.61 11.72 -10.21
N TYR A 139 -12.18 12.76 -9.48
CA TYR A 139 -11.62 12.59 -8.12
C TYR A 139 -12.64 12.77 -7.00
N HIS A 140 -13.91 13.07 -7.35
CA HIS A 140 -15.01 13.12 -6.37
C HIS A 140 -15.52 11.71 -6.07
N GLY A 141 -15.17 11.18 -4.90
CA GLY A 141 -15.64 9.89 -4.43
C GLY A 141 -16.71 10.01 -3.34
N LYS A 142 -17.43 8.91 -3.13
CA LYS A 142 -18.36 8.72 -2.03
C LYS A 142 -17.97 7.51 -1.22
N CYS A 143 -17.74 7.69 0.08
CA CYS A 143 -17.62 6.60 1.02
C CYS A 143 -19.00 6.21 1.52
N VAL A 144 -19.57 5.13 1.01
CA VAL A 144 -20.95 4.72 1.28
C VAL A 144 -21.13 4.36 2.76
N SER A 145 -20.19 3.68 3.37
CA SER A 145 -20.22 3.25 4.77
C SER A 145 -20.26 4.43 5.75
N LYS A 146 -19.54 5.50 5.43
CA LYS A 146 -19.49 6.74 6.25
C LYS A 146 -20.49 7.80 5.81
N ARG A 147 -21.19 7.60 4.69
CA ARG A 147 -22.08 8.58 4.05
C ARG A 147 -21.39 9.93 3.76
N GLU A 148 -20.08 9.90 3.51
CA GLU A 148 -19.26 11.08 3.28
C GLU A 148 -18.78 11.14 1.83
N TYR A 149 -18.67 12.37 1.30
CA TYR A 149 -18.01 12.64 0.04
C TYR A 149 -16.56 13.02 0.32
N PHE A 150 -15.66 12.63 -0.58
CA PHE A 150 -14.25 12.99 -0.50
C PHE A 150 -13.72 13.40 -1.87
N TYR A 151 -12.63 14.15 -1.85
CA TYR A 151 -11.88 14.50 -3.05
C TYR A 151 -10.48 13.90 -2.97
N GLY A 152 -10.15 13.02 -3.92
CA GLY A 152 -8.87 12.32 -3.89
C GLY A 152 -8.89 10.97 -4.62
N PHE A 153 -8.23 10.00 -4.05
CA PHE A 153 -8.00 8.70 -4.64
C PHE A 153 -8.63 7.58 -3.82
N LYS A 154 -8.85 6.43 -4.47
CA LYS A 154 -9.06 5.15 -3.80
C LYS A 154 -7.82 4.29 -3.99
N ILE A 155 -7.41 3.58 -2.96
CA ILE A 155 -6.38 2.55 -3.05
C ILE A 155 -7.08 1.20 -3.03
N GLN A 156 -6.97 0.48 -4.14
CA GLN A 156 -7.37 -0.92 -4.27
C GLN A 156 -6.22 -1.78 -3.77
N VAL A 157 -6.46 -2.75 -2.92
CA VAL A 157 -5.42 -3.64 -2.39
C VAL A 157 -5.89 -5.08 -2.45
N VAL A 158 -5.00 -5.96 -2.89
CA VAL A 158 -5.10 -7.40 -2.68
C VAL A 158 -4.10 -7.78 -1.60
N ALA A 159 -4.58 -8.47 -0.58
CA ALA A 159 -3.76 -8.95 0.52
C ALA A 159 -3.98 -10.45 0.75
N THR A 160 -2.99 -11.13 1.31
CA THR A 160 -3.17 -12.48 1.84
C THR A 160 -4.14 -12.46 3.03
N ILE A 161 -4.70 -13.59 3.42
CA ILE A 161 -5.56 -13.68 4.62
C ILE A 161 -4.83 -13.28 5.91
N ASN A 162 -3.49 -13.37 5.93
CA ASN A 162 -2.65 -12.91 7.04
C ASN A 162 -2.42 -11.39 7.02
N GLY A 163 -3.06 -10.68 6.08
CA GLY A 163 -3.07 -9.23 6.02
C GLY A 163 -1.83 -8.61 5.39
N CYS A 164 -1.05 -9.33 4.59
CA CYS A 164 0.07 -8.77 3.84
C CYS A 164 -0.39 -8.31 2.45
N PRO A 165 -0.27 -7.01 2.10
CA PRO A 165 -0.54 -6.52 0.75
C PRO A 165 0.43 -7.13 -0.26
N VAL A 166 -0.10 -7.73 -1.31
CA VAL A 166 0.69 -8.34 -2.41
C VAL A 166 0.52 -7.60 -3.73
N GLU A 167 -0.60 -6.92 -3.90
CA GLU A 167 -0.87 -6.06 -5.05
C GLU A 167 -1.67 -4.84 -4.63
N PHE A 168 -1.51 -3.73 -5.33
CA PHE A 168 -2.35 -2.55 -5.16
C PHE A 168 -2.42 -1.71 -6.43
N ALA A 169 -3.48 -0.88 -6.51
CA ALA A 169 -3.62 0.15 -7.53
C ALA A 169 -4.17 1.43 -6.90
N ILE A 170 -3.72 2.58 -7.38
CA ILE A 170 -4.22 3.89 -6.98
C ILE A 170 -5.09 4.41 -8.11
N VAL A 171 -6.38 4.61 -7.83
CA VAL A 171 -7.38 5.01 -8.83
C VAL A 171 -8.10 6.28 -8.39
N PRO A 172 -8.71 7.05 -9.32
CA PRO A 172 -9.52 8.20 -8.98
C PRO A 172 -10.67 7.86 -8.03
N GLY A 173 -11.01 8.80 -7.15
CA GLY A 173 -11.99 8.58 -6.07
C GLY A 173 -13.41 8.23 -6.54
N SER A 174 -13.82 8.67 -7.73
CA SER A 174 -15.15 8.39 -8.29
C SER A 174 -15.31 6.97 -8.84
N TRP A 175 -14.20 6.26 -9.08
CA TRP A 175 -14.28 4.93 -9.66
C TRP A 175 -15.03 3.97 -8.73
N SER A 176 -15.95 3.17 -9.30
CA SER A 176 -16.56 2.06 -8.58
C SER A 176 -15.52 0.98 -8.28
N ASP A 177 -15.79 0.14 -7.30
CA ASP A 177 -14.85 -0.90 -6.89
C ASP A 177 -14.62 -1.91 -8.03
N SER A 178 -15.68 -2.26 -8.80
CA SER A 178 -15.56 -3.13 -9.97
C SER A 178 -14.78 -2.50 -11.14
N ARG A 179 -14.77 -1.16 -11.27
CA ARG A 179 -13.89 -0.46 -12.23
C ARG A 179 -12.46 -0.41 -11.71
N GLY A 180 -12.29 -0.13 -10.41
CA GLY A 180 -10.99 -0.05 -9.75
C GLY A 180 -10.25 -1.38 -9.77
N MET A 181 -10.96 -2.50 -9.65
CA MET A 181 -10.40 -3.85 -9.75
C MET A 181 -9.63 -4.06 -11.06
N LYS A 182 -10.10 -3.49 -12.17
CA LYS A 182 -9.43 -3.62 -13.47
C LYS A 182 -8.06 -2.92 -13.56
N ALA A 183 -7.74 -2.08 -12.58
CA ALA A 183 -6.42 -1.44 -12.48
C ALA A 183 -5.42 -2.29 -11.66
N LEU A 184 -5.87 -3.34 -11.00
CA LEU A 184 -5.00 -4.29 -10.30
C LEU A 184 -4.35 -5.24 -11.32
N PRO A 185 -3.09 -5.63 -11.10
CA PRO A 185 -2.44 -6.63 -11.94
C PRO A 185 -3.16 -7.97 -11.95
N MET A 186 -3.76 -8.36 -10.81
CA MET A 186 -4.45 -9.64 -10.56
C MET A 186 -3.58 -10.87 -10.89
N ASN A 187 -2.25 -10.71 -10.74
CA ASN A 187 -1.27 -11.77 -10.97
C ASN A 187 -1.20 -12.70 -9.75
N LEU A 188 -2.28 -13.43 -9.51
CA LEU A 188 -2.37 -14.39 -8.41
C LEU A 188 -2.01 -15.81 -8.90
N PRO A 189 -1.48 -16.67 -8.02
CA PRO A 189 -1.20 -18.07 -8.37
C PRO A 189 -2.45 -18.78 -8.88
N GLU A 190 -2.28 -19.68 -9.83
CA GLU A 190 -3.35 -20.53 -10.35
C GLU A 190 -4.04 -21.31 -9.22
N GLY A 191 -5.36 -21.43 -9.26
CA GLY A 191 -6.17 -22.04 -8.21
C GLY A 191 -6.47 -21.11 -7.02
N SER A 192 -6.03 -19.86 -7.06
CA SER A 192 -6.31 -18.88 -6.00
C SER A 192 -7.76 -18.46 -5.92
N ARG A 193 -8.18 -18.09 -4.71
CA ARG A 193 -9.46 -17.45 -4.43
C ARG A 193 -9.26 -16.03 -3.92
N ASN A 194 -9.85 -15.05 -4.61
CA ASN A 194 -9.81 -13.66 -4.19
C ASN A 194 -11.20 -13.23 -3.69
N ILE A 195 -11.32 -13.07 -2.38
CA ILE A 195 -12.58 -12.78 -1.69
C ILE A 195 -12.77 -11.27 -1.59
N SER A 196 -13.94 -10.78 -2.00
CA SER A 196 -14.24 -9.35 -2.04
C SER A 196 -15.69 -9.02 -1.73
N ASP A 197 -15.99 -7.74 -1.42
CA ASP A 197 -17.34 -7.27 -1.18
C ASP A 197 -18.19 -7.22 -2.48
N SER A 198 -19.48 -7.13 -2.33
CA SER A 198 -20.49 -7.09 -3.42
C SER A 198 -20.30 -5.92 -4.40
N GLY A 199 -19.56 -4.88 -4.04
CA GLY A 199 -19.18 -3.77 -4.92
C GLY A 199 -18.30 -4.18 -6.09
N TYR A 200 -17.62 -5.32 -5.98
CA TYR A 200 -16.74 -5.88 -7.01
C TYR A 200 -17.45 -6.78 -8.01
N THR A 201 -18.78 -7.00 -7.89
CA THR A 201 -19.52 -7.89 -8.79
C THR A 201 -19.36 -7.47 -10.24
N ASN A 202 -18.75 -8.33 -11.06
CA ASN A 202 -18.62 -8.20 -12.50
C ASN A 202 -18.50 -9.61 -13.12
N TYR A 203 -19.62 -10.17 -13.53
CA TYR A 203 -19.68 -11.56 -14.01
C TYR A 203 -18.77 -11.85 -15.20
N VAL A 204 -18.55 -10.87 -16.10
CA VAL A 204 -17.64 -11.04 -17.24
C VAL A 204 -16.19 -11.17 -16.77
N VAL A 205 -15.76 -10.31 -15.84
CA VAL A 205 -14.40 -10.39 -15.30
C VAL A 205 -14.23 -11.65 -14.46
N GLU A 206 -15.24 -12.04 -13.69
CA GLU A 206 -15.20 -13.28 -12.90
C GLU A 206 -15.01 -14.52 -13.79
N ASP A 207 -15.73 -14.58 -14.92
CA ASP A 207 -15.63 -15.71 -15.86
C ASP A 207 -14.27 -15.70 -16.57
N LEU A 208 -13.81 -14.52 -17.05
CA LEU A 208 -12.51 -14.39 -17.69
C LEU A 208 -11.34 -14.77 -16.75
N MET A 209 -11.35 -14.33 -15.49
CA MET A 209 -10.32 -14.69 -14.54
C MET A 209 -10.30 -16.20 -14.25
N LEU A 210 -11.47 -16.82 -14.19
CA LEU A 210 -11.57 -18.26 -14.00
C LEU A 210 -11.10 -19.04 -15.24
N GLU A 211 -11.53 -18.63 -16.43
CA GLU A 211 -11.22 -19.34 -17.68
C GLU A 211 -9.76 -19.15 -18.12
N CYS A 212 -9.21 -17.94 -17.98
CA CYS A 212 -7.86 -17.62 -18.47
C CYS A 212 -6.76 -17.84 -17.44
N GLU A 213 -7.02 -17.55 -16.17
CA GLU A 213 -6.01 -17.52 -15.11
C GLU A 213 -6.25 -18.59 -14.02
N ASN A 214 -7.36 -19.34 -14.12
CA ASN A 214 -7.81 -20.26 -13.07
C ASN A 214 -7.86 -19.61 -11.67
N VAL A 215 -8.25 -18.33 -11.61
CA VAL A 215 -8.40 -17.55 -10.39
C VAL A 215 -9.88 -17.27 -10.11
N TRP A 216 -10.34 -17.64 -8.94
CA TRP A 216 -11.73 -17.47 -8.52
C TRP A 216 -11.92 -16.09 -7.89
N LEU A 217 -12.71 -15.20 -8.54
CA LEU A 217 -13.20 -13.98 -7.92
C LEU A 217 -14.44 -14.30 -7.07
N ASP A 218 -14.22 -14.51 -5.78
CA ASP A 218 -15.24 -14.99 -4.85
C ASP A 218 -15.97 -13.81 -4.18
N VAL A 219 -16.78 -13.12 -4.98
CA VAL A 219 -17.48 -11.90 -4.57
C VAL A 219 -18.68 -12.23 -3.68
N VAL A 220 -18.87 -11.50 -2.57
CA VAL A 220 -20.09 -11.61 -1.73
C VAL A 220 -21.31 -11.21 -2.55
N ARG A 221 -22.33 -12.07 -2.60
CA ARG A 221 -23.52 -11.83 -3.41
C ARG A 221 -24.61 -11.07 -2.65
N LYS A 222 -25.22 -10.11 -3.34
CA LYS A 222 -26.45 -9.47 -2.85
C LYS A 222 -27.65 -10.41 -3.03
N SER A 223 -28.71 -10.18 -2.27
CA SER A 223 -29.96 -10.97 -2.35
C SER A 223 -30.59 -11.03 -3.75
N ASN A 224 -30.41 -9.96 -4.53
CA ASN A 224 -30.89 -9.83 -5.91
C ASN A 224 -29.86 -10.27 -6.96
N SER A 225 -28.78 -10.96 -6.57
CA SER A 225 -27.76 -11.45 -7.51
C SER A 225 -28.37 -12.47 -8.49
N LYS A 226 -27.93 -12.38 -9.77
CA LYS A 226 -28.29 -13.39 -10.80
C LYS A 226 -27.65 -14.74 -10.53
N ARG A 227 -26.49 -14.77 -9.86
CA ARG A 227 -25.81 -16.01 -9.44
C ARG A 227 -26.08 -16.24 -7.97
N LYS A 228 -26.93 -17.22 -7.68
CA LYS A 228 -27.22 -17.63 -6.29
C LYS A 228 -26.15 -18.59 -5.81
N GLU A 229 -25.84 -18.51 -4.53
CA GLU A 229 -24.84 -19.36 -3.88
C GLU A 229 -25.48 -20.21 -2.79
N PRO A 230 -24.94 -21.41 -2.51
CA PRO A 230 -25.33 -22.20 -1.36
C PRO A 230 -25.06 -21.45 -0.05
N PHE A 231 -25.89 -21.71 0.97
CA PHE A 231 -25.80 -21.05 2.27
C PHE A 231 -24.41 -21.13 2.91
N TYR A 232 -23.74 -22.28 2.84
CA TYR A 232 -22.41 -22.46 3.42
C TYR A 232 -21.36 -21.55 2.81
N ARG A 233 -21.42 -21.28 1.49
CA ARG A 233 -20.52 -20.33 0.82
C ARG A 233 -20.77 -18.89 1.28
N THR A 234 -22.03 -18.50 1.37
CA THR A 234 -22.41 -17.18 1.88
C THR A 234 -21.94 -17.00 3.32
N PHE A 235 -22.09 -18.02 4.17
CA PHE A 235 -21.60 -18.00 5.54
C PHE A 235 -20.08 -17.83 5.59
N TYR A 236 -19.33 -18.62 4.82
CA TYR A 236 -17.88 -18.52 4.75
C TYR A 236 -17.40 -17.13 4.32
N LYS A 237 -17.97 -16.57 3.25
CA LYS A 237 -17.65 -15.22 2.78
C LYS A 237 -17.93 -14.13 3.83
N ASN A 238 -19.00 -14.26 4.59
CA ASN A 238 -19.31 -13.35 5.68
C ASN A 238 -18.28 -13.43 6.82
N VAL A 239 -17.72 -14.60 7.10
CA VAL A 239 -16.60 -14.75 8.04
C VAL A 239 -15.35 -14.07 7.49
N MET A 240 -15.02 -14.31 6.23
CA MET A 240 -13.87 -13.70 5.55
C MET A 240 -14.00 -12.18 5.42
N ARG A 241 -15.20 -11.63 5.37
CA ARG A 241 -15.43 -10.18 5.42
C ARG A 241 -14.83 -9.53 6.67
N LYS A 242 -14.89 -10.19 7.84
CA LYS A 242 -14.24 -9.70 9.06
C LYS A 242 -12.72 -9.68 8.93
N VAL A 243 -12.15 -10.65 8.22
CA VAL A 243 -10.71 -10.66 7.91
C VAL A 243 -10.35 -9.47 7.02
N ILE A 244 -11.17 -9.20 5.99
CA ILE A 244 -11.00 -8.02 5.12
C ILE A 244 -11.04 -6.74 5.95
N GLU A 245 -12.09 -6.54 6.75
CA GLU A 245 -12.28 -5.34 7.58
C GLU A 245 -11.10 -5.14 8.54
N ASN A 246 -10.61 -6.20 9.20
CA ASN A 246 -9.46 -6.14 10.09
C ASN A 246 -8.15 -5.78 9.35
N THR A 247 -7.88 -6.43 8.23
CA THR A 247 -6.71 -6.17 7.40
C THR A 247 -6.67 -4.71 6.94
N PHE A 248 -7.78 -4.21 6.42
CA PHE A 248 -7.85 -2.84 5.91
C PHE A 248 -7.83 -1.80 7.04
N SER A 249 -8.38 -2.13 8.22
CA SER A 249 -8.24 -1.29 9.41
C SER A 249 -6.76 -1.14 9.80
N GLN A 250 -5.97 -2.21 9.78
CA GLN A 250 -4.53 -2.16 10.05
C GLN A 250 -3.77 -1.33 9.02
N ILE A 251 -4.06 -1.51 7.71
CA ILE A 251 -3.43 -0.74 6.64
C ILE A 251 -3.75 0.76 6.80
N THR A 252 -5.03 1.09 6.99
CA THR A 252 -5.48 2.48 7.08
C THR A 252 -5.00 3.19 8.34
N ALA A 253 -4.76 2.47 9.43
CA ALA A 253 -4.19 3.04 10.65
C ALA A 253 -2.77 3.61 10.46
N TRP A 254 -2.04 3.12 9.44
CA TRP A 254 -0.72 3.67 9.10
C TRP A 254 -0.80 5.00 8.36
N PHE A 255 -1.92 5.30 7.72
CA PHE A 255 -2.09 6.54 6.98
C PHE A 255 -2.38 7.70 7.93
N PRO A 256 -1.66 8.82 7.83
CA PRO A 256 -1.96 9.99 8.61
C PRO A 256 -3.29 10.61 8.15
N LYS A 257 -3.95 11.34 9.04
CA LYS A 257 -5.19 12.09 8.69
C LYS A 257 -4.98 13.07 7.52
N ARG A 258 -3.73 13.51 7.28
CA ARG A 258 -3.35 14.40 6.17
C ARG A 258 -1.99 14.01 5.63
N ILE A 259 -1.88 13.91 4.33
CA ILE A 259 -0.62 13.68 3.62
C ILE A 259 -0.18 15.02 3.05
N HIS A 260 0.93 15.56 3.58
CA HIS A 260 1.50 16.80 3.10
C HIS A 260 2.35 16.54 1.85
N ALA A 261 1.99 17.16 0.73
CA ALA A 261 2.73 17.14 -0.52
C ALA A 261 2.65 18.51 -1.20
N THR A 262 3.63 18.82 -2.04
CA THR A 262 3.67 20.05 -2.84
C THR A 262 3.40 19.79 -4.33
N SER A 263 3.32 18.52 -4.73
CA SER A 263 2.99 18.08 -6.08
C SER A 263 2.19 16.79 -6.04
N ILE A 264 1.42 16.54 -7.10
CA ILE A 264 0.64 15.30 -7.23
C ILE A 264 1.57 14.06 -7.28
N LYS A 265 2.71 14.15 -7.99
CA LYS A 265 3.72 13.09 -8.00
C LYS A 265 4.23 12.77 -6.59
N GLY A 266 4.54 13.79 -5.80
CA GLY A 266 4.97 13.60 -4.40
C GLY A 266 3.86 13.04 -3.49
N PHE A 267 2.60 13.38 -3.76
CA PHE A 267 1.46 12.80 -3.06
C PHE A 267 1.33 11.31 -3.38
N LEU A 268 1.34 10.94 -4.66
CA LEU A 268 1.23 9.55 -5.11
C LEU A 268 2.40 8.69 -4.60
N LEU A 269 3.63 9.21 -4.65
CA LEU A 269 4.79 8.50 -4.09
C LEU A 269 4.61 8.22 -2.59
N LYS A 270 4.07 9.16 -1.82
CA LYS A 270 3.78 8.92 -0.40
C LYS A 270 2.72 7.85 -0.19
N LEU A 271 1.65 7.81 -1.01
CA LEU A 271 0.67 6.73 -0.95
C LEU A 271 1.32 5.37 -1.16
N LYS A 272 2.15 5.25 -2.20
CA LYS A 272 2.91 4.03 -2.49
C LYS A 272 3.82 3.65 -1.32
N LEU A 273 4.57 4.62 -0.77
CA LEU A 273 5.45 4.38 0.38
C LEU A 273 4.71 3.85 1.60
N PHE A 274 3.50 4.32 1.90
CA PHE A 274 2.70 3.78 3.01
C PHE A 274 2.35 2.30 2.79
N ILE A 275 1.92 1.92 1.59
CA ILE A 275 1.60 0.53 1.26
C ILE A 275 2.86 -0.34 1.29
N TRP A 276 3.94 0.10 0.65
CA TRP A 276 5.21 -0.63 0.64
C TRP A 276 5.75 -0.83 2.06
N SER A 277 5.79 0.23 2.87
CA SER A 277 6.28 0.14 4.25
C SER A 277 5.42 -0.80 5.10
N PHE A 278 4.10 -0.78 4.93
CA PHE A 278 3.21 -1.70 5.62
C PHE A 278 3.49 -3.15 5.21
N SER A 279 3.62 -3.42 3.90
CA SER A 279 3.95 -4.74 3.39
C SER A 279 5.31 -5.25 3.92
N PHE A 280 6.33 -4.38 3.91
CA PHE A 280 7.66 -4.70 4.49
C PHE A 280 7.60 -4.98 5.99
N ASN A 281 6.87 -4.16 6.74
CA ASN A 281 6.71 -4.38 8.17
C ASN A 281 6.08 -5.75 8.48
N LYS A 282 5.08 -6.14 7.69
CA LYS A 282 4.46 -7.47 7.79
C LYS A 282 5.43 -8.58 7.39
N ALA A 283 6.22 -8.37 6.33
CA ALA A 283 7.18 -9.33 5.84
C ALA A 283 8.28 -9.67 6.83
N LEU A 284 8.75 -8.65 7.54
CA LEU A 284 9.86 -8.80 8.49
C LEU A 284 9.37 -9.08 9.93
N GLY A 285 8.05 -9.15 10.16
CA GLY A 285 7.47 -9.39 11.48
C GLY A 285 7.74 -8.28 12.50
N LEU A 286 7.85 -7.01 12.04
CA LEU A 286 8.30 -5.85 12.81
C LEU A 286 7.17 -5.04 13.44
#